data_c89bac320fb31f42b8514a6ea80d98e4
#
_entry.id   c89bac320fb31f42b8514a6ea80d98e4
#
_cell.length_a   1.000
_cell.length_b   1.000
_cell.length_c   1.000
_cell.angle_alpha   90.00
_cell.angle_beta   90.00
_cell.angle_gamma   90.00
#
_symmetry.space_group_name_H-M   'P 1'
#
loop_
_entity.id
_entity.type
_entity.pdbx_description
1 polymer ?
#
loop_
_entity_poly.entity_id
_entity_poly.type
_entity_poly.pdbx_seq_one_letter_code
_entity_poly.pdbx_strand_id
1 'polypeptide(L)'
;MAKATTDPALISEILERGVEKIYPSKQELEKKLKSGQILRLYCGFDPSAASLHIGNAISLSKLAQFQKAGHKVIFLIGGFTGMIGDPTGKNAARKQLSREEVKKNALNFQHQAAAYLAFDGDNPALVQYNDSWHDKLSFKDLIGLASTFTVQQMIQRDMFQKRLEEEKPIFLHEFLYPLAQAYDSVALDVDVEVGGNDQMFNMMCGRDLLKATTGKDKSVLTMKLLTDSEGKKMGKSEGNIVMLDASANDMYGQVMSWPDDVLASAFELCTNLAWEEAKEWSKKSLANPRDAKMRLALEITKINHGENEAMAAQDYFVRTVQNKEMPDEIESMDIPEGKYKVVELLANIGMSSSKGEAKRLIEQGGIKLGFEGGLEPVTDAQAEIEVKDGLIIQRGKRQFIRLSSK
;
A
#
# COMPACT_ATOMS: atom_id res chain seq x y z
N MET A 1 -27.75 -13.38 -22.01
CA MET A 1 -27.04 -13.22 -20.73
C MET A 1 -25.74 -12.48 -21.03
N ALA A 2 -25.35 -11.51 -20.20
CA ALA A 2 -24.04 -10.88 -20.30
C ALA A 2 -22.95 -11.94 -20.16
N LYS A 3 -21.87 -11.83 -20.94
CA LYS A 3 -20.73 -12.77 -20.88
C LYS A 3 -19.46 -11.98 -20.55
N ALA A 4 -18.55 -12.57 -19.78
CA ALA A 4 -17.20 -12.07 -19.65
C ALA A 4 -16.44 -12.26 -20.97
N THR A 5 -15.42 -11.46 -21.20
CA THR A 5 -14.56 -11.62 -22.38
C THR A 5 -13.78 -12.94 -22.31
N THR A 6 -13.59 -13.54 -23.46
CA THR A 6 -12.75 -14.74 -23.62
C THR A 6 -11.45 -14.43 -24.39
N ASP A 7 -11.05 -13.15 -24.43
CA ASP A 7 -9.83 -12.69 -25.08
C ASP A 7 -8.62 -13.43 -24.48
N PRO A 8 -7.85 -14.20 -25.26
CA PRO A 8 -6.73 -14.97 -24.78
C PRO A 8 -5.61 -14.12 -24.17
N ALA A 9 -5.39 -12.91 -24.70
CA ALA A 9 -4.32 -12.03 -24.22
C ALA A 9 -4.66 -11.52 -22.80
N LEU A 10 -5.91 -11.07 -22.59
CA LEU A 10 -6.37 -10.61 -21.27
C LEU A 10 -6.43 -11.76 -20.26
N ILE A 11 -6.86 -12.97 -20.68
CA ILE A 11 -6.85 -14.15 -19.81
C ILE A 11 -5.42 -14.53 -19.41
N SER A 12 -4.46 -14.49 -20.35
CA SER A 12 -3.05 -14.75 -20.04
C SER A 12 -2.50 -13.73 -19.04
N GLU A 13 -2.81 -12.44 -19.22
CA GLU A 13 -2.39 -11.38 -18.29
C GLU A 13 -2.98 -11.57 -16.89
N ILE A 14 -4.27 -11.92 -16.78
CA ILE A 14 -4.91 -12.25 -15.50
C ILE A 14 -4.20 -13.39 -14.78
N LEU A 15 -3.83 -14.43 -15.51
CA LEU A 15 -3.26 -15.67 -14.96
C LEU A 15 -1.76 -15.60 -14.67
N GLU A 16 -1.04 -14.62 -15.22
CA GLU A 16 0.43 -14.59 -15.18
C GLU A 16 0.99 -13.32 -14.53
N ARG A 17 0.53 -12.13 -14.93
CA ARG A 17 1.11 -10.87 -14.46
C ARG A 17 0.96 -10.71 -12.95
N GLY A 18 2.10 -10.70 -12.24
CA GLY A 18 2.15 -10.52 -10.79
C GLY A 18 1.57 -11.69 -9.99
N VAL A 19 1.23 -12.80 -10.63
CA VAL A 19 0.68 -13.99 -9.96
C VAL A 19 1.80 -14.83 -9.37
N GLU A 20 1.66 -15.22 -8.11
CA GLU A 20 2.57 -16.15 -7.43
C GLU A 20 2.05 -17.58 -7.55
N LYS A 21 0.81 -17.81 -7.13
CA LYS A 21 0.18 -19.15 -7.16
C LYS A 21 -1.32 -19.07 -7.42
N ILE A 22 -1.86 -20.13 -8.03
CA ILE A 22 -3.30 -20.29 -8.23
C ILE A 22 -3.72 -21.68 -7.72
N TYR A 23 -4.77 -21.71 -6.91
CA TYR A 23 -5.36 -22.94 -6.40
C TYR A 23 -6.81 -23.09 -6.90
N PRO A 24 -7.29 -24.32 -7.17
CA PRO A 24 -6.53 -25.58 -7.08
C PRO A 24 -5.44 -25.70 -8.15
N SER A 25 -5.59 -25.06 -9.31
CA SER A 25 -4.58 -24.99 -10.37
C SER A 25 -4.86 -23.83 -11.34
N LYS A 26 -3.83 -23.38 -12.07
CA LYS A 26 -3.95 -22.38 -13.15
C LYS A 26 -4.93 -22.87 -14.22
N GLN A 27 -4.88 -24.13 -14.57
CA GLN A 27 -5.73 -24.75 -15.60
C GLN A 27 -7.22 -24.68 -15.24
N GLU A 28 -7.57 -24.92 -13.98
CA GLU A 28 -8.96 -24.84 -13.52
C GLU A 28 -9.52 -23.41 -13.62
N LEU A 29 -8.76 -22.41 -13.21
CA LEU A 29 -9.17 -21.00 -13.33
C LEU A 29 -9.23 -20.59 -14.80
N GLU A 30 -8.24 -20.97 -15.61
CA GLU A 30 -8.22 -20.71 -17.05
C GLU A 30 -9.45 -21.28 -17.75
N LYS A 31 -9.86 -22.52 -17.43
CA LYS A 31 -11.07 -23.15 -17.97
C LYS A 31 -12.32 -22.33 -17.63
N LYS A 32 -12.44 -21.84 -16.39
CA LYS A 32 -13.55 -20.96 -15.98
C LYS A 32 -13.54 -19.65 -16.79
N LEU A 33 -12.39 -18.99 -16.94
CA LEU A 33 -12.26 -17.75 -17.71
C LEU A 33 -12.62 -17.95 -19.20
N LYS A 34 -12.08 -18.99 -19.84
CA LYS A 34 -12.37 -19.33 -21.25
C LYS A 34 -13.81 -19.73 -21.51
N SER A 35 -14.58 -20.12 -20.49
CA SER A 35 -16.01 -20.44 -20.66
C SER A 35 -16.88 -19.21 -20.91
N GLY A 36 -16.37 -17.99 -20.65
CA GLY A 36 -17.15 -16.75 -20.70
C GLY A 36 -18.14 -16.61 -19.54
N GLN A 37 -18.07 -17.48 -18.53
CA GLN A 37 -18.85 -17.32 -17.30
C GLN A 37 -18.41 -16.07 -16.55
N ILE A 38 -19.36 -15.28 -16.06
CA ILE A 38 -19.06 -14.16 -15.17
C ILE A 38 -18.72 -14.73 -13.78
N LEU A 39 -17.48 -14.54 -13.36
CA LEU A 39 -17.02 -14.91 -12.03
C LEU A 39 -17.28 -13.77 -11.05
N ARG A 40 -17.59 -14.11 -9.81
CA ARG A 40 -17.67 -13.20 -8.68
C ARG A 40 -16.41 -13.35 -7.84
N LEU A 41 -15.70 -12.23 -7.61
CA LEU A 41 -14.43 -12.27 -6.92
C LEU A 41 -14.25 -11.09 -5.96
N TYR A 42 -13.37 -11.25 -4.97
CA TYR A 42 -13.07 -10.21 -4.00
C TYR A 42 -11.60 -10.18 -3.58
N CYS A 43 -11.21 -9.07 -3.01
CA CYS A 43 -10.05 -8.93 -2.16
C CYS A 43 -10.45 -8.10 -0.93
N GLY A 44 -10.01 -8.52 0.26
CA GLY A 44 -10.28 -7.84 1.52
C GLY A 44 -9.16 -6.86 1.90
N PHE A 45 -9.56 -5.70 2.44
CA PHE A 45 -8.67 -4.63 2.90
C PHE A 45 -9.06 -4.23 4.31
N ASP A 46 -8.21 -4.56 5.28
CA ASP A 46 -8.42 -4.17 6.68
C ASP A 46 -7.98 -2.73 6.92
N PRO A 47 -8.84 -1.88 7.49
CA PRO A 47 -8.50 -0.50 7.80
C PRO A 47 -7.57 -0.36 9.01
N SER A 48 -6.39 -0.95 8.93
CA SER A 48 -5.35 -0.87 9.96
C SER A 48 -4.64 0.49 10.02
N ALA A 49 -4.91 1.36 9.05
CA ALA A 49 -4.47 2.74 8.95
C ALA A 49 -5.39 3.51 8.02
N ALA A 50 -5.34 4.85 8.05
CA ALA A 50 -6.21 5.73 7.28
C ALA A 50 -5.96 5.70 5.75
N SER A 51 -4.83 5.16 5.30
CA SER A 51 -4.50 5.09 3.88
C SER A 51 -4.13 3.67 3.43
N LEU A 52 -4.55 3.35 2.21
CA LEU A 52 -4.01 2.25 1.42
C LEU A 52 -2.58 2.60 0.96
N HIS A 53 -1.85 1.59 0.55
CA HIS A 53 -0.47 1.76 0.09
C HIS A 53 -0.22 0.94 -1.19
N ILE A 54 0.93 1.16 -1.80
CA ILE A 54 1.31 0.52 -3.08
C ILE A 54 1.21 -1.02 -3.04
N GLY A 55 1.45 -1.66 -1.90
CA GLY A 55 1.24 -3.10 -1.75
C GLY A 55 -0.23 -3.52 -1.88
N ASN A 56 -1.18 -2.66 -1.47
CA ASN A 56 -2.61 -2.89 -1.70
C ASN A 56 -2.96 -2.67 -3.18
N ALA A 57 -2.30 -1.71 -3.83
CA ALA A 57 -2.49 -1.42 -5.26
C ALA A 57 -2.23 -2.63 -6.16
N ILE A 58 -1.32 -3.53 -5.78
CA ILE A 58 -1.04 -4.77 -6.52
C ILE A 58 -2.32 -5.62 -6.64
N SER A 59 -3.02 -5.83 -5.53
CA SER A 59 -4.29 -6.56 -5.54
C SER A 59 -5.41 -5.79 -6.23
N LEU A 60 -5.46 -4.45 -6.07
CA LEU A 60 -6.41 -3.59 -6.78
C LEU A 60 -6.23 -3.67 -8.30
N SER A 61 -4.99 -3.63 -8.79
CA SER A 61 -4.67 -3.78 -10.21
C SER A 61 -5.11 -5.15 -10.75
N LYS A 62 -4.96 -6.22 -9.96
CA LYS A 62 -5.46 -7.54 -10.34
C LYS A 62 -6.99 -7.56 -10.41
N LEU A 63 -7.68 -6.99 -9.44
CA LEU A 63 -9.13 -6.83 -9.47
C LEU A 63 -9.59 -6.03 -10.70
N ALA A 64 -8.86 -4.97 -11.08
CA ALA A 64 -9.13 -4.18 -12.27
C ALA A 64 -9.03 -4.99 -13.57
N GLN A 65 -8.06 -5.91 -13.68
CA GLN A 65 -7.96 -6.82 -14.83
C GLN A 65 -9.21 -7.71 -14.96
N PHE A 66 -9.70 -8.26 -13.84
CA PHE A 66 -10.95 -9.02 -13.84
C PHE A 66 -12.17 -8.15 -14.14
N GLN A 67 -12.24 -6.92 -13.61
CA GLN A 67 -13.32 -5.97 -13.90
C GLN A 67 -13.37 -5.63 -15.40
N LYS A 68 -12.21 -5.34 -16.00
CA LYS A 68 -12.06 -5.09 -17.44
C LYS A 68 -12.50 -6.30 -18.27
N ALA A 69 -12.28 -7.51 -17.77
CA ALA A 69 -12.75 -8.74 -18.41
C ALA A 69 -14.26 -8.99 -18.26
N GLY A 70 -14.99 -8.14 -17.55
CA GLY A 70 -16.44 -8.25 -17.36
C GLY A 70 -16.87 -9.13 -16.18
N HIS A 71 -15.95 -9.47 -15.27
CA HIS A 71 -16.26 -10.21 -14.05
C HIS A 71 -16.80 -9.27 -12.95
N LYS A 72 -17.51 -9.83 -11.96
CA LYS A 72 -18.09 -9.09 -10.83
C LYS A 72 -17.07 -8.96 -9.69
N VAL A 73 -16.53 -7.75 -9.53
CA VAL A 73 -15.51 -7.44 -8.53
C VAL A 73 -16.15 -6.90 -7.25
N ILE A 74 -15.69 -7.38 -6.10
CA ILE A 74 -16.06 -6.88 -4.79
C ILE A 74 -14.81 -6.32 -4.12
N PHE A 75 -14.86 -5.04 -3.78
CA PHE A 75 -13.92 -4.35 -2.92
C PHE A 75 -14.40 -4.51 -1.48
N LEU A 76 -13.82 -5.47 -0.75
CA LEU A 76 -14.24 -5.78 0.61
C LEU A 76 -13.45 -4.97 1.62
N ILE A 77 -14.14 -4.23 2.48
CA ILE A 77 -13.57 -3.50 3.60
C ILE A 77 -13.76 -4.34 4.88
N GLY A 78 -12.66 -4.60 5.57
CA GLY A 78 -12.62 -5.37 6.81
C GLY A 78 -13.14 -4.58 8.01
N GLY A 79 -14.43 -4.24 8.05
CA GLY A 79 -15.05 -3.53 9.16
C GLY A 79 -15.00 -4.31 10.46
N PHE A 80 -15.09 -5.64 10.40
CA PHE A 80 -14.97 -6.55 11.53
C PHE A 80 -13.54 -7.09 11.69
N THR A 81 -12.95 -7.63 10.61
CA THR A 81 -11.59 -8.20 10.64
C THR A 81 -10.53 -7.20 11.03
N GLY A 82 -10.70 -5.92 10.64
CA GLY A 82 -9.83 -4.82 11.05
C GLY A 82 -9.77 -4.58 12.56
N MET A 83 -10.83 -4.92 13.32
CA MET A 83 -10.84 -4.86 14.79
C MET A 83 -10.00 -5.99 15.41
N ILE A 84 -10.03 -7.20 14.81
CA ILE A 84 -9.23 -8.34 15.29
C ILE A 84 -7.75 -8.09 14.99
N GLY A 85 -7.45 -7.68 13.77
CA GLY A 85 -6.11 -7.48 13.23
C GLY A 85 -5.45 -8.79 12.78
N ASP A 86 -5.03 -8.82 11.52
CA ASP A 86 -4.35 -9.97 10.91
C ASP A 86 -3.02 -10.27 11.61
N PRO A 87 -2.82 -11.47 12.18
CA PRO A 87 -1.57 -11.87 12.80
C PRO A 87 -0.45 -12.20 11.80
N THR A 88 -0.75 -12.31 10.50
CA THR A 88 0.18 -12.74 9.45
C THR A 88 1.48 -11.95 9.46
N GLY A 89 2.61 -12.65 9.54
CA GLY A 89 3.96 -12.06 9.47
C GLY A 89 4.35 -11.19 10.66
N LYS A 90 3.67 -11.32 11.82
CA LYS A 90 3.96 -10.54 13.02
C LYS A 90 4.54 -11.38 14.15
N ASN A 91 5.60 -10.88 14.75
CA ASN A 91 6.27 -11.50 15.91
C ASN A 91 5.63 -11.14 17.27
N ALA A 92 4.53 -10.37 17.25
CA ALA A 92 3.74 -9.99 18.42
C ALA A 92 2.28 -9.78 18.00
N ALA A 93 1.34 -9.90 18.95
CA ALA A 93 -0.06 -9.60 18.72
C ALA A 93 -0.24 -8.14 18.30
N ARG A 94 -1.16 -7.89 17.36
CA ARG A 94 -1.55 -6.53 17.00
C ARG A 94 -2.36 -5.89 18.10
N LYS A 95 -2.21 -4.56 18.26
CA LYS A 95 -3.16 -3.78 19.03
C LYS A 95 -4.52 -3.85 18.33
N GLN A 96 -5.54 -4.29 19.05
CA GLN A 96 -6.91 -4.26 18.57
C GLN A 96 -7.35 -2.81 18.36
N LEU A 97 -8.09 -2.57 17.27
CA LEU A 97 -8.69 -1.27 16.99
C LEU A 97 -10.16 -1.27 17.45
N SER A 98 -10.63 -0.11 17.90
CA SER A 98 -12.05 0.08 18.11
C SER A 98 -12.82 0.15 16.79
N ARG A 99 -14.12 -0.06 16.83
CA ARG A 99 -14.98 0.07 15.64
C ARG A 99 -14.92 1.47 15.03
N GLU A 100 -14.85 2.48 15.89
CA GLU A 100 -14.75 3.90 15.50
C GLU A 100 -13.43 4.18 14.78
N GLU A 101 -12.30 3.62 15.28
CA GLU A 101 -11.00 3.73 14.63
C GLU A 101 -11.02 3.05 13.25
N VAL A 102 -11.58 1.83 13.14
CA VAL A 102 -11.72 1.11 11.88
C VAL A 102 -12.58 1.89 10.88
N LYS A 103 -13.74 2.40 11.30
CA LYS A 103 -14.60 3.22 10.44
C LYS A 103 -13.91 4.51 9.98
N LYS A 104 -13.21 5.20 10.88
CA LYS A 104 -12.45 6.41 10.55
C LYS A 104 -11.36 6.11 9.51
N ASN A 105 -10.61 5.04 9.70
CA ASN A 105 -9.57 4.64 8.77
C ASN A 105 -10.13 4.27 7.40
N ALA A 106 -11.30 3.64 7.32
CA ALA A 106 -11.93 3.19 6.08
C ALA A 106 -12.51 4.32 5.22
N LEU A 107 -12.71 5.52 5.77
CA LEU A 107 -13.45 6.62 5.11
C LEU A 107 -12.99 6.92 3.68
N ASN A 108 -11.69 6.87 3.43
CA ASN A 108 -11.11 7.23 2.13
C ASN A 108 -10.69 6.02 1.28
N PHE A 109 -10.94 4.78 1.73
CA PHE A 109 -10.46 3.59 1.02
C PHE A 109 -11.05 3.47 -0.38
N GLN A 110 -12.36 3.69 -0.52
CA GLN A 110 -13.01 3.65 -1.83
C GLN A 110 -12.47 4.74 -2.75
N HIS A 111 -12.26 5.96 -2.25
CA HIS A 111 -11.70 7.07 -3.04
C HIS A 111 -10.29 6.74 -3.55
N GLN A 112 -9.43 6.20 -2.69
CA GLN A 112 -8.08 5.79 -3.08
C GLN A 112 -8.10 4.61 -4.06
N ALA A 113 -9.02 3.66 -3.89
CA ALA A 113 -9.18 2.52 -4.81
C ALA A 113 -9.75 2.94 -6.16
N ALA A 114 -10.40 4.11 -6.29
CA ALA A 114 -10.98 4.61 -7.54
C ALA A 114 -9.94 4.93 -8.62
N ALA A 115 -8.65 5.05 -8.26
CA ALA A 115 -7.54 5.11 -9.22
C ALA A 115 -7.35 3.78 -10.00
N TYR A 116 -7.88 2.68 -9.48
CA TYR A 116 -7.71 1.34 -10.03
C TYR A 116 -9.03 0.72 -10.48
N LEU A 117 -10.12 0.91 -9.73
CA LEU A 117 -11.42 0.27 -9.92
C LEU A 117 -12.48 1.31 -10.29
N ALA A 118 -13.30 0.98 -11.29
CA ALA A 118 -14.52 1.74 -11.58
C ALA A 118 -15.62 1.34 -10.59
N PHE A 119 -16.18 2.32 -9.87
CA PHE A 119 -17.30 2.13 -8.92
C PHE A 119 -18.63 2.60 -9.49
N ASP A 120 -18.66 3.00 -10.75
CA ASP A 120 -19.82 3.41 -11.53
C ASP A 120 -19.80 2.76 -12.92
N GLY A 121 -20.75 3.14 -13.81
CA GLY A 121 -20.84 2.63 -15.17
C GLY A 121 -21.50 1.23 -15.26
N ASP A 122 -21.21 0.51 -16.36
CA ASP A 122 -21.91 -0.74 -16.71
C ASP A 122 -21.50 -1.96 -15.87
N ASN A 123 -20.29 -1.98 -15.33
CA ASN A 123 -19.78 -3.07 -14.51
C ASN A 123 -19.03 -2.54 -13.27
N PRO A 124 -19.73 -1.85 -12.34
CA PRO A 124 -19.09 -1.27 -11.19
C PRO A 124 -18.58 -2.33 -10.21
N ALA A 125 -17.45 -2.02 -9.56
CA ALA A 125 -17.00 -2.76 -8.39
C ALA A 125 -17.95 -2.52 -7.21
N LEU A 126 -18.30 -3.57 -6.49
CA LEU A 126 -19.21 -3.49 -5.34
C LEU A 126 -18.40 -3.26 -4.07
N VAL A 127 -18.70 -2.20 -3.35
CA VAL A 127 -18.14 -1.98 -2.00
C VAL A 127 -18.97 -2.77 -1.00
N GLN A 128 -18.30 -3.61 -0.20
CA GLN A 128 -18.93 -4.39 0.87
C GLN A 128 -18.12 -4.22 2.15
N TYR A 129 -18.81 -4.31 3.29
CA TYR A 129 -18.21 -4.24 4.63
C TYR A 129 -18.52 -5.55 5.36
N ASN A 130 -17.50 -6.25 5.85
CA ASN A 130 -17.70 -7.57 6.43
C ASN A 130 -18.35 -7.55 7.82
N ASP A 131 -18.42 -6.41 8.51
CA ASP A 131 -19.23 -6.25 9.71
C ASP A 131 -20.74 -6.46 9.45
N SER A 132 -21.21 -6.24 8.23
CA SER A 132 -22.62 -6.44 7.84
C SER A 132 -23.13 -7.87 8.02
N TRP A 133 -22.26 -8.88 7.99
CA TRP A 133 -22.59 -10.27 8.28
C TRP A 133 -21.94 -10.81 9.55
N HIS A 134 -20.74 -10.38 9.92
CA HIS A 134 -20.09 -10.86 11.15
C HIS A 134 -20.82 -10.42 12.40
N ASP A 135 -21.38 -9.21 12.43
CA ASP A 135 -22.17 -8.73 13.58
C ASP A 135 -23.45 -9.55 13.82
N LYS A 136 -23.90 -10.31 12.84
CA LYS A 136 -25.08 -11.17 12.94
C LYS A 136 -24.77 -12.59 13.42
N LEU A 137 -23.49 -12.98 13.40
CA LEU A 137 -23.09 -14.32 13.85
C LEU A 137 -23.25 -14.44 15.36
N SER A 138 -23.96 -15.48 15.77
CA SER A 138 -24.06 -15.84 17.18
C SER A 138 -22.81 -16.62 17.63
N PHE A 139 -22.62 -16.72 18.93
CA PHE A 139 -21.56 -17.59 19.49
C PHE A 139 -21.71 -19.05 19.05
N LYS A 140 -22.94 -19.52 18.86
CA LYS A 140 -23.22 -20.87 18.31
C LYS A 140 -22.69 -20.99 16.87
N ASP A 141 -22.88 -19.98 16.05
CA ASP A 141 -22.40 -19.99 14.67
C ASP A 141 -20.86 -20.00 14.63
N LEU A 142 -20.22 -19.22 15.51
CA LEU A 142 -18.76 -19.24 15.66
C LEU A 142 -18.22 -20.63 16.03
N ILE A 143 -18.88 -21.35 16.94
CA ILE A 143 -18.53 -22.74 17.28
C ILE A 143 -18.64 -23.62 16.03
N GLY A 144 -19.72 -23.47 15.26
CA GLY A 144 -19.90 -24.20 13.99
C GLY A 144 -18.79 -23.95 12.99
N LEU A 145 -18.39 -22.68 12.78
CA LEU A 145 -17.27 -22.31 11.94
C LEU A 145 -15.93 -22.88 12.45
N ALA A 146 -15.67 -22.73 13.75
CA ALA A 146 -14.44 -23.22 14.37
C ALA A 146 -14.27 -24.73 14.29
N SER A 147 -15.38 -25.50 14.28
CA SER A 147 -15.34 -26.95 14.17
C SER A 147 -14.85 -27.51 12.81
N THR A 148 -14.73 -26.63 11.81
CA THR A 148 -14.20 -26.99 10.49
C THR A 148 -12.65 -27.04 10.48
N PHE A 149 -12.01 -26.45 11.48
CA PHE A 149 -10.55 -26.34 11.54
C PHE A 149 -9.98 -26.99 12.79
N THR A 150 -8.77 -27.50 12.71
CA THR A 150 -8.05 -28.06 13.87
C THR A 150 -7.05 -27.07 14.42
N VAL A 151 -6.77 -27.17 15.73
CA VAL A 151 -5.70 -26.38 16.37
C VAL A 151 -4.36 -26.64 15.70
N GLN A 152 -4.09 -27.89 15.30
CA GLN A 152 -2.86 -28.26 14.59
C GLN A 152 -2.68 -27.49 13.28
N GLN A 153 -3.75 -27.35 12.48
CA GLN A 153 -3.70 -26.55 11.24
C GLN A 153 -3.40 -25.06 11.53
N MET A 154 -4.05 -24.50 12.54
CA MET A 154 -3.87 -23.08 12.89
C MET A 154 -2.47 -22.78 13.42
N ILE A 155 -1.92 -23.65 14.28
CA ILE A 155 -0.66 -23.41 14.95
C ILE A 155 0.57 -23.68 14.05
N GLN A 156 0.39 -24.41 12.92
CA GLN A 156 1.48 -24.69 11.97
C GLN A 156 1.99 -23.45 11.21
N ARG A 157 1.34 -22.30 11.35
CA ARG A 157 1.79 -21.05 10.68
C ARG A 157 3.14 -20.61 11.24
N ASP A 158 4.08 -20.29 10.36
CA ASP A 158 5.47 -19.94 10.71
C ASP A 158 5.58 -18.91 11.83
N MET A 159 4.72 -17.88 11.84
CA MET A 159 4.73 -16.85 12.86
C MET A 159 4.32 -17.39 14.25
N PHE A 160 3.43 -18.38 14.31
CA PHE A 160 3.05 -19.00 15.57
C PHE A 160 4.15 -19.97 16.05
N GLN A 161 4.74 -20.76 15.13
CA GLN A 161 5.86 -21.64 15.45
C GLN A 161 7.04 -20.82 16.03
N LYS A 162 7.42 -19.74 15.37
CA LYS A 162 8.46 -18.84 15.84
C LYS A 162 8.17 -18.26 17.23
N ARG A 163 6.90 -17.87 17.49
CA ARG A 163 6.51 -17.35 18.81
C ARG A 163 6.49 -18.43 19.89
N LEU A 164 6.17 -19.69 19.56
CA LEU A 164 6.30 -20.82 20.47
C LEU A 164 7.77 -21.08 20.82
N GLU A 165 8.68 -21.08 19.84
CA GLU A 165 10.11 -21.22 20.05
C GLU A 165 10.69 -20.09 20.90
N GLU A 166 10.19 -18.87 20.73
CA GLU A 166 10.60 -17.68 21.48
C GLU A 166 9.86 -17.50 22.82
N GLU A 167 9.02 -18.45 23.21
CA GLU A 167 8.16 -18.41 24.41
C GLU A 167 7.26 -17.16 24.50
N LYS A 168 6.88 -16.61 23.34
CA LYS A 168 6.01 -15.44 23.23
C LYS A 168 4.53 -15.84 23.25
N PRO A 169 3.64 -15.02 23.86
CA PRO A 169 2.23 -15.36 23.96
C PRO A 169 1.56 -15.37 22.59
N ILE A 170 0.67 -16.36 22.38
CA ILE A 170 -0.26 -16.43 21.25
C ILE A 170 -1.66 -16.31 21.83
N PHE A 171 -2.40 -15.29 21.41
CA PHE A 171 -3.73 -15.04 21.94
C PHE A 171 -4.81 -15.77 21.12
N LEU A 172 -5.84 -16.25 21.78
CA LEU A 172 -6.90 -17.05 21.17
C LEU A 172 -7.62 -16.32 20.01
N HIS A 173 -7.81 -14.99 20.10
CA HIS A 173 -8.45 -14.21 19.04
C HIS A 173 -7.65 -14.21 17.72
N GLU A 174 -6.34 -14.45 17.76
CA GLU A 174 -5.50 -14.54 16.56
C GLU A 174 -5.82 -15.78 15.71
N PHE A 175 -6.34 -16.85 16.33
CA PHE A 175 -6.87 -18.00 15.61
C PHE A 175 -8.26 -17.73 14.99
N LEU A 176 -8.99 -16.73 15.49
CA LEU A 176 -10.30 -16.36 14.97
C LEU A 176 -10.21 -15.51 13.70
N TYR A 177 -9.10 -14.81 13.48
CA TYR A 177 -8.92 -13.98 12.27
C TYR A 177 -9.06 -14.81 10.98
N PRO A 178 -8.33 -15.93 10.78
CA PRO A 178 -8.51 -16.78 9.59
C PRO A 178 -9.94 -17.30 9.41
N LEU A 179 -10.67 -17.56 10.50
CA LEU A 179 -12.06 -18.01 10.44
C LEU A 179 -12.98 -16.87 9.97
N ALA A 180 -12.76 -15.66 10.46
CA ALA A 180 -13.52 -14.49 10.03
C ALA A 180 -13.31 -14.23 8.52
N GLN A 181 -12.07 -14.19 8.05
CA GLN A 181 -11.78 -14.07 6.60
C GLN A 181 -12.35 -15.23 5.79
N ALA A 182 -12.30 -16.44 6.33
CA ALA A 182 -12.89 -17.62 5.68
C ALA A 182 -14.39 -17.47 5.47
N TYR A 183 -15.09 -16.93 6.46
CA TYR A 183 -16.53 -16.71 6.37
C TYR A 183 -16.92 -15.62 5.36
N ASP A 184 -16.06 -14.65 5.09
CA ASP A 184 -16.28 -13.67 4.02
C ASP A 184 -16.52 -14.36 2.67
N SER A 185 -15.79 -15.43 2.37
CA SER A 185 -15.98 -16.22 1.14
C SER A 185 -17.35 -16.89 1.07
N VAL A 186 -17.86 -17.34 2.21
CA VAL A 186 -19.21 -17.95 2.33
C VAL A 186 -20.29 -16.90 2.19
N ALA A 187 -20.18 -15.81 2.95
CA ALA A 187 -21.15 -14.71 2.93
C ALA A 187 -21.28 -14.05 1.54
N LEU A 188 -20.17 -13.95 0.83
CA LEU A 188 -20.12 -13.37 -0.51
C LEU A 188 -20.42 -14.36 -1.63
N ASP A 189 -20.44 -15.66 -1.38
CA ASP A 189 -20.61 -16.75 -2.37
C ASP A 189 -19.72 -16.53 -3.62
N VAL A 190 -18.42 -16.46 -3.41
CA VAL A 190 -17.45 -16.08 -4.46
C VAL A 190 -16.90 -17.27 -5.24
N ASP A 191 -16.42 -17.00 -6.46
CA ASP A 191 -15.73 -17.95 -7.33
C ASP A 191 -14.21 -17.83 -7.24
N VAL A 192 -13.72 -16.64 -6.89
CA VAL A 192 -12.26 -16.33 -6.79
C VAL A 192 -12.01 -15.42 -5.60
N GLU A 193 -10.94 -15.66 -4.86
CA GLU A 193 -10.36 -14.74 -3.89
C GLU A 193 -8.97 -14.33 -4.34
N VAL A 194 -8.69 -13.02 -4.33
CA VAL A 194 -7.40 -12.43 -4.69
C VAL A 194 -6.75 -11.85 -3.44
N GLY A 195 -5.45 -12.06 -3.27
CA GLY A 195 -4.71 -11.46 -2.15
C GLY A 195 -3.20 -11.62 -2.31
N GLY A 196 -2.41 -10.98 -1.46
CA GLY A 196 -0.97 -11.20 -1.40
C GLY A 196 -0.61 -12.65 -1.03
N ASN A 197 0.55 -13.14 -1.45
CA ASN A 197 0.97 -14.50 -1.13
C ASN A 197 1.13 -14.75 0.39
N ASP A 198 1.33 -13.71 1.18
CA ASP A 198 1.30 -13.76 2.64
C ASP A 198 -0.08 -14.10 3.21
N GLN A 199 -1.16 -13.90 2.45
CA GLN A 199 -2.54 -14.21 2.81
C GLN A 199 -2.97 -15.63 2.42
N MET A 200 -2.09 -16.41 1.78
CA MET A 200 -2.42 -17.72 1.22
C MET A 200 -3.14 -18.64 2.23
N PHE A 201 -2.63 -18.70 3.47
CA PHE A 201 -3.24 -19.55 4.51
C PHE A 201 -4.71 -19.14 4.79
N ASN A 202 -4.95 -17.86 5.02
CA ASN A 202 -6.30 -17.35 5.31
C ASN A 202 -7.24 -17.60 4.13
N MET A 203 -6.78 -17.37 2.89
CA MET A 203 -7.53 -17.60 1.67
C MET A 203 -7.87 -19.09 1.46
N MET A 204 -6.94 -19.99 1.82
CA MET A 204 -7.19 -21.44 1.78
C MET A 204 -8.20 -21.87 2.84
N CYS A 205 -8.17 -21.30 4.06
CA CYS A 205 -9.23 -21.49 5.04
C CYS A 205 -10.60 -21.11 4.46
N GLY A 206 -10.66 -19.99 3.72
CA GLY A 206 -11.88 -19.56 3.03
C GLY A 206 -12.36 -20.54 1.96
N ARG A 207 -11.44 -21.17 1.22
CA ARG A 207 -11.77 -22.20 0.25
C ARG A 207 -12.33 -23.46 0.91
N ASP A 208 -11.67 -23.92 1.99
CA ASP A 208 -12.07 -25.12 2.71
C ASP A 208 -13.45 -24.94 3.38
N LEU A 209 -13.66 -23.77 4.02
CA LEU A 209 -14.94 -23.46 4.66
C LEU A 209 -16.08 -23.37 3.64
N LEU A 210 -15.89 -22.65 2.53
CA LEU A 210 -16.89 -22.52 1.46
C LEU A 210 -17.27 -23.90 0.91
N LYS A 211 -16.28 -24.77 0.67
CA LYS A 211 -16.51 -26.12 0.19
C LYS A 211 -17.25 -26.99 1.21
N ALA A 212 -16.89 -26.91 2.49
CA ALA A 212 -17.52 -27.66 3.56
C ALA A 212 -18.98 -27.22 3.78
N THR A 213 -19.30 -25.94 3.66
CA THR A 213 -20.63 -25.37 3.97
C THR A 213 -21.59 -25.40 2.78
N THR A 214 -21.09 -25.22 1.56
CA THR A 214 -21.92 -25.03 0.36
C THR A 214 -21.65 -26.03 -0.75
N GLY A 215 -20.58 -26.82 -0.67
CA GLY A 215 -20.11 -27.71 -1.74
C GLY A 215 -19.38 -26.96 -2.88
N LYS A 216 -19.37 -25.63 -2.89
CA LYS A 216 -18.72 -24.80 -3.92
C LYS A 216 -17.22 -24.73 -3.70
N ASP A 217 -16.43 -24.96 -4.76
CA ASP A 217 -14.98 -24.83 -4.72
C ASP A 217 -14.55 -23.54 -5.43
N LYS A 218 -13.99 -22.57 -4.67
CA LYS A 218 -13.46 -21.33 -5.22
C LYS A 218 -12.01 -21.47 -5.64
N SER A 219 -11.58 -20.62 -6.56
CA SER A 219 -10.16 -20.44 -6.87
C SER A 219 -9.54 -19.43 -5.90
N VAL A 220 -8.27 -19.66 -5.53
CA VAL A 220 -7.45 -18.73 -4.77
C VAL A 220 -6.30 -18.27 -5.67
N LEU A 221 -6.17 -16.97 -5.87
CA LEU A 221 -5.12 -16.35 -6.68
C LEU A 221 -4.25 -15.50 -5.78
N THR A 222 -3.01 -15.93 -5.54
CA THR A 222 -2.06 -15.15 -4.74
C THR A 222 -1.17 -14.30 -5.62
N MET A 223 -0.96 -13.04 -5.20
CA MET A 223 -0.09 -12.09 -5.86
C MET A 223 1.31 -12.13 -5.27
N LYS A 224 2.32 -11.93 -6.10
CA LYS A 224 3.70 -11.67 -5.65
C LYS A 224 3.71 -10.48 -4.71
N LEU A 225 4.59 -10.51 -3.73
CA LEU A 225 4.84 -9.38 -2.83
C LEU A 225 5.92 -8.49 -3.43
N LEU A 226 5.81 -7.19 -3.24
CA LEU A 226 6.88 -6.26 -3.55
C LEU A 226 7.95 -6.38 -2.47
N THR A 227 9.07 -7.00 -2.81
CA THR A 227 10.21 -7.26 -1.91
C THR A 227 11.50 -6.76 -2.52
N ASP A 228 12.48 -6.47 -1.68
CA ASP A 228 13.87 -6.29 -2.11
C ASP A 228 14.53 -7.65 -2.46
N SER A 229 15.81 -7.61 -2.85
CA SER A 229 16.59 -8.81 -3.22
C SER A 229 16.81 -9.79 -2.07
N GLU A 230 16.68 -9.34 -0.83
CA GLU A 230 16.78 -10.18 0.38
C GLU A 230 15.44 -10.83 0.74
N GLY A 231 14.38 -10.57 -0.04
CA GLY A 231 13.02 -11.03 0.24
C GLY A 231 12.31 -10.23 1.31
N LYS A 232 12.87 -9.10 1.74
CA LYS A 232 12.24 -8.22 2.72
C LYS A 232 11.14 -7.41 2.07
N LYS A 233 9.94 -7.51 2.63
CA LYS A 233 8.75 -6.83 2.09
C LYS A 233 8.89 -5.32 2.20
N MET A 234 8.64 -4.60 1.12
CA MET A 234 8.45 -3.15 1.16
C MET A 234 7.24 -2.83 2.04
N GLY A 235 7.48 -2.17 3.18
CA GLY A 235 6.45 -2.03 4.20
C GLY A 235 6.61 -0.81 5.11
N LYS A 236 5.56 -0.55 5.92
CA LYS A 236 5.51 0.58 6.87
C LYS A 236 6.66 0.60 7.88
N SER A 237 7.11 -0.57 8.33
CA SER A 237 8.19 -0.70 9.30
C SER A 237 9.53 -0.21 8.80
N GLU A 238 9.71 -0.12 7.47
CA GLU A 238 10.97 0.24 6.82
C GLU A 238 10.99 1.69 6.31
N GLY A 239 9.88 2.43 6.42
CA GLY A 239 9.78 3.80 5.91
C GLY A 239 9.77 3.94 4.38
N ASN A 240 9.71 2.83 3.63
CA ASN A 240 9.85 2.79 2.17
C ASN A 240 8.51 2.63 1.46
N ILE A 241 7.39 2.67 2.20
CA ILE A 241 6.08 2.44 1.62
C ILE A 241 5.53 3.73 1.01
N VAL A 242 5.00 3.63 -0.20
CA VAL A 242 4.27 4.71 -0.86
C VAL A 242 2.80 4.58 -0.50
N MET A 243 2.24 5.62 0.12
CA MET A 243 0.82 5.70 0.45
C MET A 243 0.05 6.20 -0.76
N LEU A 244 -1.17 5.68 -0.99
CA LEU A 244 -1.96 6.07 -2.18
C LEU A 244 -2.57 7.47 -2.08
N ASP A 245 -2.62 8.05 -0.88
CA ASP A 245 -3.04 9.43 -0.62
C ASP A 245 -1.86 10.43 -0.50
N ALA A 246 -0.62 10.00 -0.78
CA ALA A 246 0.53 10.90 -0.87
C ALA A 246 0.34 11.90 -2.01
N SER A 247 0.86 13.13 -1.88
CA SER A 247 0.86 14.08 -2.98
C SER A 247 1.64 13.54 -4.19
N ALA A 248 1.36 14.04 -5.40
CA ALA A 248 2.09 13.61 -6.60
C ALA A 248 3.60 13.80 -6.47
N ASN A 249 4.06 14.90 -5.89
CA ASN A 249 5.48 15.19 -5.65
C ASN A 249 6.09 14.20 -4.64
N ASP A 250 5.39 13.91 -3.54
CA ASP A 250 5.87 12.97 -2.54
C ASP A 250 5.88 11.55 -3.08
N MET A 251 4.83 11.13 -3.77
CA MET A 251 4.73 9.81 -4.39
C MET A 251 5.88 9.58 -5.37
N TYR A 252 6.10 10.53 -6.29
CA TYR A 252 7.21 10.48 -7.24
C TYR A 252 8.56 10.38 -6.53
N GLY A 253 8.81 11.26 -5.57
CA GLY A 253 10.04 11.30 -4.81
C GLY A 253 10.30 10.06 -3.95
N GLN A 254 9.24 9.44 -3.39
CA GLN A 254 9.34 8.20 -2.64
C GLN A 254 9.73 7.03 -3.55
N VAL A 255 9.10 6.90 -4.72
CA VAL A 255 9.47 5.85 -5.70
C VAL A 255 10.90 6.04 -6.20
N MET A 256 11.35 7.27 -6.44
CA MET A 256 12.74 7.57 -6.79
C MET A 256 13.76 7.15 -5.72
N SER A 257 13.33 7.00 -4.46
CA SER A 257 14.18 6.56 -3.35
C SER A 257 14.26 5.04 -3.18
N TRP A 258 13.49 4.27 -3.94
CA TRP A 258 13.50 2.81 -3.83
C TRP A 258 14.85 2.21 -4.21
N PRO A 259 15.24 1.06 -3.61
CA PRO A 259 16.42 0.32 -4.02
C PRO A 259 16.34 -0.14 -5.49
N ASP A 260 17.49 -0.31 -6.14
CA ASP A 260 17.53 -0.66 -7.57
C ASP A 260 17.02 -2.07 -7.83
N ASP A 261 17.18 -2.98 -6.90
CA ASP A 261 16.78 -4.38 -6.96
C ASP A 261 15.26 -4.61 -6.93
N VAL A 262 14.49 -3.62 -6.44
CA VAL A 262 13.01 -3.65 -6.44
C VAL A 262 12.43 -3.34 -7.82
N LEU A 263 13.17 -2.62 -8.68
CA LEU A 263 12.62 -2.02 -9.90
C LEU A 263 12.01 -3.04 -10.85
N ALA A 264 12.69 -4.17 -11.05
CA ALA A 264 12.24 -5.21 -12.00
C ALA A 264 10.85 -5.75 -11.60
N SER A 265 10.65 -6.07 -10.31
CA SER A 265 9.36 -6.53 -9.80
C SER A 265 8.32 -5.40 -9.76
N ALA A 266 8.74 -4.16 -9.49
CA ALA A 266 7.83 -3.02 -9.42
C ALA A 266 7.21 -2.67 -10.78
N PHE A 267 7.94 -2.81 -11.90
CA PHE A 267 7.36 -2.64 -13.24
C PHE A 267 6.25 -3.65 -13.52
N GLU A 268 6.45 -4.91 -13.10
CA GLU A 268 5.44 -5.95 -13.24
C GLU A 268 4.19 -5.66 -12.38
N LEU A 269 4.41 -5.26 -11.12
CA LEU A 269 3.39 -5.25 -10.07
C LEU A 269 2.66 -3.92 -9.92
N CYS A 270 3.34 -2.80 -10.20
CA CYS A 270 2.88 -1.47 -9.80
C CYS A 270 2.58 -0.54 -10.98
N THR A 271 2.65 -1.01 -12.23
CA THR A 271 2.37 -0.18 -13.41
C THR A 271 1.21 -0.71 -14.25
N ASN A 272 0.59 0.20 -15.03
CA ASN A 272 -0.42 -0.15 -16.04
C ASN A 272 0.18 -0.22 -17.46
N LEU A 273 1.51 -0.28 -17.59
CA LEU A 273 2.17 -0.48 -18.88
C LEU A 273 1.69 -1.78 -19.53
N ALA A 274 1.66 -1.83 -20.85
CA ALA A 274 1.44 -3.07 -21.58
C ALA A 274 2.42 -4.15 -21.07
N TRP A 275 1.95 -5.40 -20.98
CA TRP A 275 2.70 -6.48 -20.31
C TRP A 275 4.11 -6.68 -20.90
N GLU A 276 4.24 -6.58 -22.23
CA GLU A 276 5.54 -6.69 -22.88
C GLU A 276 6.45 -5.48 -22.57
N GLU A 277 5.90 -4.26 -22.54
CA GLU A 277 6.64 -3.06 -22.17
C GLU A 277 7.13 -3.12 -20.72
N ALA A 278 6.29 -3.58 -19.79
CA ALA A 278 6.70 -3.79 -18.40
C ALA A 278 7.89 -4.77 -18.28
N LYS A 279 7.87 -5.87 -19.06
CA LYS A 279 8.98 -6.83 -19.12
C LYS A 279 10.27 -6.21 -19.69
N GLU A 280 10.15 -5.35 -20.71
CA GLU A 280 11.30 -4.63 -21.25
C GLU A 280 11.92 -3.69 -20.23
N TRP A 281 11.10 -2.90 -19.51
CA TRP A 281 11.59 -2.01 -18.47
C TRP A 281 12.18 -2.76 -17.28
N SER A 282 11.62 -3.92 -16.91
CA SER A 282 12.22 -4.82 -15.92
C SER A 282 13.63 -5.24 -16.28
N LYS A 283 13.90 -5.50 -17.58
CA LYS A 283 15.24 -5.81 -18.07
C LYS A 283 16.15 -4.59 -18.14
N LYS A 284 15.63 -3.45 -18.62
CA LYS A 284 16.38 -2.18 -18.73
C LYS A 284 16.80 -1.64 -17.36
N SER A 285 16.03 -1.91 -16.30
CA SER A 285 16.34 -1.44 -14.94
C SER A 285 17.68 -1.92 -14.41
N LEU A 286 18.15 -3.09 -14.88
CA LEU A 286 19.46 -3.65 -14.50
C LEU A 286 20.64 -2.86 -15.11
N ALA A 287 20.44 -2.26 -16.30
CA ALA A 287 21.49 -1.53 -17.01
C ALA A 287 21.47 -0.03 -16.72
N ASN A 288 20.29 0.54 -16.49
CA ASN A 288 20.11 1.98 -16.22
C ASN A 288 19.02 2.18 -15.14
N PRO A 289 19.37 1.99 -13.85
CA PRO A 289 18.41 2.09 -12.77
C PRO A 289 17.84 3.50 -12.58
N ARG A 290 18.61 4.56 -12.90
CA ARG A 290 18.13 5.94 -12.78
C ARG A 290 16.93 6.22 -13.71
N ASP A 291 17.08 5.94 -15.00
CA ASP A 291 16.03 6.19 -15.99
C ASP A 291 14.84 5.26 -15.75
N ALA A 292 15.11 4.02 -15.32
CA ALA A 292 14.07 3.09 -14.90
C ALA A 292 13.27 3.62 -13.70
N LYS A 293 13.92 4.17 -12.66
CA LYS A 293 13.22 4.81 -11.54
C LYS A 293 12.37 5.98 -11.98
N MET A 294 12.90 6.85 -12.83
CA MET A 294 12.14 7.99 -13.36
C MET A 294 10.89 7.53 -14.11
N ARG A 295 11.03 6.52 -14.97
CA ARG A 295 9.88 5.93 -15.68
C ARG A 295 8.89 5.28 -14.71
N LEU A 296 9.37 4.49 -13.76
CA LEU A 296 8.53 3.82 -12.76
C LEU A 296 7.77 4.82 -11.88
N ALA A 297 8.47 5.87 -11.40
CA ALA A 297 7.86 6.93 -10.60
C ALA A 297 6.78 7.67 -11.39
N LEU A 298 7.03 7.98 -12.67
CA LEU A 298 6.05 8.59 -13.55
C LEU A 298 4.80 7.70 -13.70
N GLU A 299 4.96 6.40 -13.97
CA GLU A 299 3.83 5.49 -14.18
C GLU A 299 3.00 5.29 -12.91
N ILE A 300 3.64 5.12 -11.75
CA ILE A 300 2.93 4.98 -10.47
C ILE A 300 2.18 6.27 -10.12
N THR A 301 2.82 7.42 -10.28
CA THR A 301 2.18 8.71 -10.01
C THR A 301 1.04 8.98 -10.99
N LYS A 302 1.20 8.61 -12.27
CA LYS A 302 0.16 8.75 -13.30
C LYS A 302 -1.11 7.94 -12.98
N ILE A 303 -0.98 6.74 -12.43
CA ILE A 303 -2.14 5.91 -12.04
C ILE A 303 -2.95 6.63 -10.95
N ASN A 304 -2.28 7.24 -9.98
CA ASN A 304 -2.94 7.78 -8.78
C ASN A 304 -3.39 9.24 -8.93
N HIS A 305 -2.71 10.04 -9.76
CA HIS A 305 -2.94 11.48 -9.89
C HIS A 305 -3.25 11.96 -11.31
N GLY A 306 -3.14 11.07 -12.31
CA GLY A 306 -3.26 11.44 -13.71
C GLY A 306 -1.95 11.93 -14.34
N GLU A 307 -1.97 12.05 -15.67
CA GLU A 307 -0.76 12.30 -16.47
C GLU A 307 -0.15 13.69 -16.20
N ASN A 308 -0.98 14.73 -16.14
CA ASN A 308 -0.49 16.10 -15.97
C ASN A 308 0.24 16.28 -14.62
N GLU A 309 -0.36 15.81 -13.53
CA GLU A 309 0.23 15.88 -12.19
C GLU A 309 1.50 15.03 -12.09
N ALA A 310 1.54 13.87 -12.74
CA ALA A 310 2.72 13.01 -12.77
C ALA A 310 3.89 13.67 -13.51
N MET A 311 3.63 14.33 -14.63
CA MET A 311 4.64 15.09 -15.38
C MET A 311 5.14 16.31 -14.57
N ALA A 312 4.22 17.03 -13.93
CA ALA A 312 4.59 18.15 -13.04
C ALA A 312 5.46 17.69 -11.87
N ALA A 313 5.13 16.54 -11.26
CA ALA A 313 5.93 15.93 -10.19
C ALA A 313 7.32 15.48 -10.67
N GLN A 314 7.42 14.95 -11.89
CA GLN A 314 8.72 14.65 -12.51
C GLN A 314 9.57 15.91 -12.69
N ASP A 315 9.00 16.96 -13.28
CA ASP A 315 9.71 18.23 -13.50
C ASP A 315 10.12 18.88 -12.17
N TYR A 316 9.23 18.85 -11.17
CA TYR A 316 9.54 19.29 -9.83
C TYR A 316 10.72 18.52 -9.24
N PHE A 317 10.73 17.19 -9.35
CA PHE A 317 11.84 16.37 -8.86
C PHE A 317 13.16 16.67 -9.57
N VAL A 318 13.15 16.85 -10.90
CA VAL A 318 14.35 17.18 -11.67
C VAL A 318 14.90 18.53 -11.22
N ARG A 319 14.05 19.57 -11.14
CA ARG A 319 14.49 20.92 -10.73
C ARG A 319 15.01 20.93 -9.29
N THR A 320 14.23 20.41 -8.34
CA THR A 320 14.54 20.58 -6.91
C THR A 320 15.57 19.58 -6.38
N VAL A 321 15.53 18.32 -6.84
CA VAL A 321 16.39 17.27 -6.30
C VAL A 321 17.64 17.03 -7.14
N GLN A 322 17.53 17.05 -8.48
CA GLN A 322 18.67 16.82 -9.36
C GLN A 322 19.45 18.11 -9.60
N ASN A 323 18.77 19.21 -9.99
CA ASN A 323 19.41 20.50 -10.25
C ASN A 323 19.63 21.32 -8.98
N LYS A 324 19.01 20.92 -7.86
CA LYS A 324 19.09 21.63 -6.57
C LYS A 324 18.51 23.07 -6.64
N GLU A 325 17.57 23.30 -7.53
CA GLU A 325 16.83 24.56 -7.62
C GLU A 325 15.84 24.65 -6.44
N MET A 326 15.52 25.88 -6.03
CA MET A 326 14.47 26.09 -5.03
C MET A 326 13.10 25.79 -5.63
N PRO A 327 12.15 25.21 -4.84
CA PRO A 327 10.77 25.06 -5.28
C PRO A 327 10.13 26.41 -5.58
N ASP A 328 9.23 26.45 -6.58
CA ASP A 328 8.47 27.67 -6.91
C ASP A 328 7.52 28.08 -5.78
N GLU A 329 6.93 27.09 -5.10
CA GLU A 329 6.09 27.29 -3.94
C GLU A 329 6.80 26.76 -2.68
N ILE A 330 7.02 27.65 -1.74
CA ILE A 330 7.61 27.36 -0.43
C ILE A 330 6.55 27.67 0.61
N GLU A 331 6.27 26.71 1.49
CA GLU A 331 5.39 26.90 2.63
C GLU A 331 5.84 28.10 3.46
N SER A 332 4.92 29.04 3.73
CA SER A 332 5.23 30.24 4.50
C SER A 332 4.77 30.08 5.95
N MET A 333 5.57 30.53 6.88
CA MET A 333 5.27 30.52 8.31
C MET A 333 5.52 31.89 8.92
N ASP A 334 4.53 32.42 9.66
CA ASP A 334 4.62 33.70 10.34
C ASP A 334 5.48 33.57 11.61
N ILE A 335 6.63 34.24 11.64
CA ILE A 335 7.52 34.32 12.79
C ILE A 335 7.93 35.78 12.97
N PRO A 336 7.83 36.35 14.18
CA PRO A 336 8.25 37.75 14.44
C PRO A 336 9.72 37.96 14.07
N GLU A 337 10.02 39.13 13.50
CA GLU A 337 11.42 39.50 13.26
C GLU A 337 12.21 39.58 14.56
N GLY A 338 13.45 39.18 14.52
CA GLY A 338 14.30 39.19 15.70
C GLY A 338 15.47 38.21 15.61
N LYS A 339 16.22 38.14 16.69
CA LYS A 339 17.32 37.18 16.82
C LYS A 339 16.86 35.92 17.51
N TYR A 340 17.13 34.78 16.89
CA TYR A 340 16.79 33.48 17.39
C TYR A 340 17.99 32.52 17.39
N LYS A 341 18.12 31.72 18.42
CA LYS A 341 19.04 30.57 18.34
C LYS A 341 18.53 29.60 17.28
N VAL A 342 19.40 29.23 16.35
CA VAL A 342 19.01 28.40 15.19
C VAL A 342 18.32 27.08 15.58
N VAL A 343 18.83 26.41 16.64
CA VAL A 343 18.21 25.14 17.12
C VAL A 343 16.81 25.34 17.70
N GLU A 344 16.54 26.50 18.31
CA GLU A 344 15.21 26.84 18.84
C GLU A 344 14.24 27.18 17.72
N LEU A 345 14.70 27.96 16.76
CA LEU A 345 13.90 28.30 15.60
C LEU A 345 13.47 27.04 14.82
N LEU A 346 14.42 26.12 14.52
CA LEU A 346 14.14 24.87 13.81
C LEU A 346 13.10 24.00 14.52
N ALA A 347 13.14 23.95 15.85
CA ALA A 347 12.14 23.23 16.64
C ALA A 347 10.79 23.94 16.62
N ASN A 348 10.75 25.26 16.71
CA ASN A 348 9.51 26.06 16.74
C ASN A 348 8.75 26.00 15.40
N ILE A 349 9.46 25.98 14.28
CA ILE A 349 8.85 25.89 12.93
C ILE A 349 8.62 24.43 12.45
N GLY A 350 8.80 23.44 13.33
CA GLY A 350 8.56 22.03 12.98
C GLY A 350 9.61 21.41 12.04
N MET A 351 10.69 22.11 11.76
CA MET A 351 11.83 21.58 10.98
C MET A 351 12.67 20.56 11.74
N SER A 352 12.44 20.40 13.03
CA SER A 352 12.98 19.32 13.87
C SER A 352 12.01 18.99 14.99
N SER A 353 12.03 17.74 15.45
CA SER A 353 11.19 17.29 16.58
C SER A 353 11.69 17.75 17.94
N SER A 354 12.95 18.22 18.01
CA SER A 354 13.59 18.69 19.23
C SER A 354 14.86 19.50 18.94
N LYS A 355 15.30 20.29 19.92
CA LYS A 355 16.60 21.03 19.85
C LYS A 355 17.79 20.07 19.66
N GLY A 356 17.73 18.85 20.21
CA GLY A 356 18.76 17.84 20.04
C GLY A 356 18.82 17.28 18.62
N GLU A 357 17.67 17.09 17.96
CA GLU A 357 17.61 16.73 16.55
C GLU A 357 18.11 17.88 15.67
N ALA A 358 17.69 19.12 15.94
CA ALA A 358 18.16 20.29 15.24
C ALA A 358 19.68 20.39 15.24
N LYS A 359 20.31 20.21 16.42
CA LYS A 359 21.75 20.20 16.55
C LYS A 359 22.42 19.13 15.67
N ARG A 360 21.93 17.89 15.69
CA ARG A 360 22.46 16.81 14.83
C ARG A 360 22.31 17.11 13.34
N LEU A 361 21.18 17.68 12.93
CA LEU A 361 20.94 18.06 11.54
C LEU A 361 21.93 19.13 11.06
N ILE A 362 22.25 20.11 11.91
CA ILE A 362 23.23 21.16 11.60
C ILE A 362 24.64 20.54 11.50
N GLU A 363 25.05 19.74 12.46
CA GLU A 363 26.35 19.06 12.47
C GLU A 363 26.55 18.15 11.25
N GLN A 364 25.48 17.59 10.72
CA GLN A 364 25.49 16.78 9.49
C GLN A 364 25.39 17.60 8.21
N GLY A 365 25.36 18.94 8.29
CA GLY A 365 25.22 19.83 7.12
C GLY A 365 23.83 19.78 6.46
N GLY A 366 22.81 19.31 7.19
CA GLY A 366 21.45 19.13 6.71
C GLY A 366 20.59 20.40 6.71
N ILE A 367 21.09 21.53 7.22
CA ILE A 367 20.36 22.80 7.32
C ILE A 367 21.07 23.88 6.52
N LYS A 368 20.30 24.61 5.72
CA LYS A 368 20.75 25.82 5.02
C LYS A 368 19.79 26.98 5.26
N LEU A 369 20.30 28.19 5.25
CA LEU A 369 19.57 29.44 5.43
C LEU A 369 19.94 30.44 4.34
N GLY A 370 19.01 31.30 3.94
CA GLY A 370 19.26 32.40 2.99
C GLY A 370 17.99 33.00 2.46
N PHE A 371 18.11 33.73 1.37
CA PHE A 371 17.01 34.37 0.66
C PHE A 371 16.93 33.84 -0.78
N GLU A 372 15.94 34.30 -1.53
CA GLU A 372 15.88 34.02 -2.96
C GLU A 372 17.19 34.48 -3.62
N GLY A 373 17.94 33.55 -4.18
CA GLY A 373 19.26 33.81 -4.78
C GLY A 373 20.42 33.05 -4.16
N GLY A 374 20.25 32.47 -2.98
CA GLY A 374 21.25 31.57 -2.42
C GLY A 374 21.00 31.15 -0.97
N LEU A 375 21.21 29.86 -0.71
CA LEU A 375 21.14 29.29 0.64
C LEU A 375 22.53 28.83 1.08
N GLU A 376 22.97 29.27 2.24
CA GLU A 376 24.25 28.88 2.81
C GLU A 376 24.08 27.83 3.94
N PRO A 377 24.98 26.85 4.06
CA PRO A 377 24.90 25.88 5.13
C PRO A 377 25.13 26.50 6.51
N VAL A 378 24.31 26.12 7.46
CA VAL A 378 24.52 26.43 8.87
C VAL A 378 25.52 25.43 9.44
N THR A 379 26.63 25.92 9.95
CA THR A 379 27.72 25.07 10.49
C THR A 379 27.82 25.11 12.01
N ASP A 380 27.26 26.16 12.64
CA ASP A 380 27.27 26.33 14.09
C ASP A 380 25.87 26.18 14.69
N ALA A 381 25.68 25.15 15.49
CA ALA A 381 24.42 24.88 16.18
C ALA A 381 24.10 25.92 17.30
N GLN A 382 25.09 26.69 17.74
CA GLN A 382 24.90 27.77 18.72
C GLN A 382 24.67 29.13 18.09
N ALA A 383 24.73 29.23 16.76
CA ALA A 383 24.54 30.48 16.04
C ALA A 383 23.20 31.13 16.39
N GLU A 384 23.24 32.46 16.53
CA GLU A 384 22.05 33.30 16.49
C GLU A 384 21.86 33.80 15.07
N ILE A 385 20.64 33.67 14.56
CA ILE A 385 20.24 34.12 13.26
C ILE A 385 19.23 35.24 13.40
N GLU A 386 19.33 36.24 12.53
CA GLU A 386 18.35 37.33 12.44
C GLU A 386 17.25 36.91 11.47
N VAL A 387 16.05 36.67 11.99
CA VAL A 387 14.86 36.38 11.19
C VAL A 387 14.36 37.68 10.59
N LYS A 388 14.25 37.72 9.27
CA LYS A 388 13.68 38.81 8.46
C LYS A 388 12.65 38.23 7.51
N ASP A 389 11.73 39.07 7.06
CA ASP A 389 10.73 38.68 6.08
C ASP A 389 11.39 38.11 4.82
N GLY A 390 10.87 36.96 4.35
CA GLY A 390 11.39 36.22 3.20
C GLY A 390 12.61 35.33 3.48
N LEU A 391 13.06 35.17 4.74
CA LEU A 391 14.15 34.25 5.08
C LEU A 391 13.69 32.80 4.81
N ILE A 392 14.47 32.06 4.02
CA ILE A 392 14.19 30.65 3.65
C ILE A 392 15.09 29.73 4.45
N ILE A 393 14.49 28.70 5.01
CA ILE A 393 15.17 27.61 5.72
C ILE A 393 14.97 26.33 4.92
N GLN A 394 16.08 25.64 4.59
CA GLN A 394 16.09 24.35 3.93
C GLN A 394 16.57 23.26 4.91
N ARG A 395 15.79 22.17 5.03
CA ARG A 395 16.20 20.93 5.69
C ARG A 395 16.37 19.81 4.66
N GLY A 396 17.58 19.29 4.56
CA GLY A 396 17.92 18.26 3.58
C GLY A 396 17.71 18.77 2.14
N LYS A 397 17.15 17.89 1.27
CA LYS A 397 16.97 18.21 -0.16
C LYS A 397 15.56 18.66 -0.52
N ARG A 398 14.58 18.48 0.37
CA ARG A 398 13.15 18.55 0.00
C ARG A 398 12.31 19.48 0.85
N GLN A 399 12.72 19.80 2.06
CA GLN A 399 11.92 20.64 2.95
C GLN A 399 12.41 22.07 2.92
N PHE A 400 11.51 22.98 2.62
CA PHE A 400 11.75 24.41 2.61
C PHE A 400 10.62 25.10 3.38
N ILE A 401 10.97 26.09 4.19
CA ILE A 401 10.00 27.01 4.83
C ILE A 401 10.50 28.43 4.58
N ARG A 402 9.59 29.30 4.15
CA ARG A 402 9.80 30.73 4.09
C ARG A 402 9.24 31.35 5.35
N LEU A 403 10.04 32.13 6.04
CA LEU A 403 9.57 32.91 7.18
C LEU A 403 9.00 34.23 6.70
N SER A 404 7.79 34.56 7.13
CA SER A 404 7.14 35.83 6.90
C SER A 404 6.99 36.58 8.23
N SER A 405 7.23 37.87 8.20
CA SER A 405 6.98 38.74 9.36
C SER A 405 5.63 39.43 9.20
N LYS A 406 4.77 39.23 10.20
CA LYS A 406 3.59 40.07 10.40
C LYS A 406 3.83 41.07 11.50
#